data_0e362ad356312ec9dbdd62759f5852cf
#
_entry.id   0e362ad356312ec9dbdd62759f5852cf
#
_cell.length_a   1.000
_cell.length_b   1.000
_cell.length_c   1.000
_cell.angle_alpha   90.00
_cell.angle_beta   90.00
_cell.angle_gamma   90.00
#
_symmetry.space_group_name_H-M   'P 1'
#
loop_
_entity.id
_entity.type
_entity.pdbx_description
1 polymer ?
#
loop_
_entity_poly.entity_id
_entity_poly.type
_entity_poly.pdbx_seq_one_letter_code
_entity_poly.pdbx_strand_id
1 'polypeptide(L)'
;MSRVTMPATSRRQLPIGDEIFLDHVGHFVRDAQAASRALRRAGFAPTPVSIQANKEPSTGRLAPTGLGNVTAMFARGYMEVLFKNSDTTLAGELDAALARRAGLHLAAFSVADAAAARERLAGAGFPVRDLVRMQRPVETENGSGLAAFTIARVKPMAMPEGRIQLLTHHTEDAVWQPRWLSHANSVCELIDVVIAVGDVEEAAQRFARFTGRAATFTLGGALIRLDRGGIYLISHDRATEKLPEVPVTSLPFMIGYALRVESLAAAEAAVNGADLEWRAFEDGIVATFPAELGQGAWFFVEAAERLPWRR
;
A
#
# COMPACT_ATOMS: atom_id res chain seq x y z
N MET A 1 -13.49 29.28 -13.30
CA MET A 1 -12.93 28.08 -12.66
C MET A 1 -12.25 27.25 -13.76
N SER A 2 -10.93 27.41 -13.91
CA SER A 2 -10.16 26.64 -14.91
C SER A 2 -10.04 25.20 -14.46
N ARG A 3 -10.60 24.27 -15.23
CA ARG A 3 -10.32 22.84 -15.07
C ARG A 3 -8.84 22.63 -15.37
N VAL A 4 -8.05 22.34 -14.35
CA VAL A 4 -6.67 21.84 -14.54
C VAL A 4 -6.78 20.48 -15.24
N THR A 5 -6.43 20.45 -16.51
CA THR A 5 -6.42 19.22 -17.30
C THR A 5 -5.18 18.44 -16.87
N MET A 6 -5.37 17.37 -16.12
CA MET A 6 -4.30 16.46 -15.72
C MET A 6 -3.63 15.82 -16.96
N PRO A 7 -2.30 15.57 -16.96
CA PRO A 7 -1.63 14.87 -18.05
C PRO A 7 -2.27 13.50 -18.32
N ALA A 8 -2.23 13.02 -19.56
CA ALA A 8 -2.85 11.74 -19.97
C ALA A 8 -2.33 10.52 -19.16
N THR A 9 -1.04 10.52 -18.77
CA THR A 9 -0.41 9.54 -17.88
C THR A 9 -1.05 9.48 -16.51
N SER A 10 -1.69 10.56 -16.06
CA SER A 10 -2.29 10.65 -14.73
C SER A 10 -3.68 9.99 -14.62
N ARG A 11 -4.27 9.51 -15.72
CA ARG A 11 -5.64 8.93 -15.73
C ARG A 11 -5.67 7.41 -15.81
N ARG A 12 -4.55 6.76 -16.14
CA ARG A 12 -4.48 5.31 -16.24
C ARG A 12 -4.31 4.66 -14.88
N GLN A 13 -4.99 3.55 -14.63
CA GLN A 13 -4.79 2.72 -13.45
C GLN A 13 -3.55 1.84 -13.58
N LEU A 14 -3.31 1.30 -14.76
CA LEU A 14 -2.26 0.32 -14.99
C LEU A 14 -1.06 0.93 -15.70
N PRO A 15 0.17 0.53 -15.33
CA PRO A 15 1.40 0.94 -16.01
C PRO A 15 1.51 0.32 -17.40
N ILE A 16 2.28 0.96 -18.28
CA ILE A 16 2.67 0.45 -19.59
C ILE A 16 4.20 0.50 -19.73
N GLY A 17 4.74 -0.38 -20.56
CA GLY A 17 6.19 -0.43 -20.79
C GLY A 17 6.97 -0.71 -19.50
N ASP A 18 7.87 0.18 -19.14
CA ASP A 18 8.73 0.10 -17.95
C ASP A 18 8.21 0.92 -16.76
N GLU A 19 7.01 1.49 -16.86
CA GLU A 19 6.40 2.23 -15.76
C GLU A 19 6.20 1.35 -14.52
N ILE A 20 6.37 1.95 -13.36
CA ILE A 20 6.09 1.34 -12.06
C ILE A 20 5.26 2.30 -11.20
N PHE A 21 4.13 1.82 -10.67
CA PHE A 21 3.22 2.60 -9.84
C PHE A 21 3.16 2.03 -8.43
N LEU A 22 3.11 2.88 -7.41
CA LEU A 22 2.66 2.44 -6.10
C LEU A 22 1.18 2.04 -6.21
N ASP A 23 0.94 0.75 -6.09
CA ASP A 23 -0.37 0.14 -6.33
C ASP A 23 -1.22 0.11 -5.06
N HIS A 24 -0.69 -0.51 -4.02
CA HIS A 24 -1.36 -0.57 -2.73
C HIS A 24 -0.40 -0.77 -1.57
N VAL A 25 -0.91 -0.45 -0.40
CA VAL A 25 -0.31 -0.78 0.88
C VAL A 25 -1.22 -1.74 1.64
N GLY A 26 -0.64 -2.59 2.52
CA GLY A 26 -1.40 -3.61 3.21
C GLY A 26 -1.15 -3.63 4.71
N HIS A 27 -2.24 -3.50 5.48
CA HIS A 27 -2.27 -3.71 6.91
C HIS A 27 -2.52 -5.19 7.21
N PHE A 28 -1.73 -5.76 8.11
CA PHE A 28 -1.99 -7.09 8.66
C PHE A 28 -2.67 -6.93 10.02
N VAL A 29 -3.86 -7.50 10.14
CA VAL A 29 -4.71 -7.38 11.32
C VAL A 29 -5.21 -8.72 11.83
N ARG A 30 -5.64 -8.77 13.10
CA ARG A 30 -6.22 -9.97 13.71
C ARG A 30 -7.74 -10.04 13.47
N ASP A 31 -8.42 -8.88 13.44
CA ASP A 31 -9.87 -8.77 13.29
C ASP A 31 -10.22 -7.81 12.13
N ALA A 32 -10.55 -8.42 11.01
CA ALA A 32 -10.93 -7.67 9.80
C ALA A 32 -12.24 -6.90 9.95
N GLN A 33 -13.17 -7.40 10.77
CA GLN A 33 -14.44 -6.70 10.98
C GLN A 33 -14.25 -5.46 11.84
N ALA A 34 -13.45 -5.55 12.90
CA ALA A 34 -13.08 -4.39 13.71
C ALA A 34 -12.34 -3.35 12.88
N ALA A 35 -11.34 -3.77 12.08
CA ALA A 35 -10.61 -2.89 11.15
C ALA A 35 -11.55 -2.23 10.12
N SER A 36 -12.49 -2.98 9.53
CA SER A 36 -13.47 -2.45 8.58
C SER A 36 -14.39 -1.40 9.24
N ARG A 37 -14.83 -1.62 10.48
CA ARG A 37 -15.61 -0.62 11.24
C ARG A 37 -14.78 0.64 11.54
N ALA A 38 -13.51 0.47 11.92
CA ALA A 38 -12.60 1.57 12.18
C ALA A 38 -12.37 2.42 10.93
N LEU A 39 -12.17 1.77 9.77
CA LEU A 39 -12.08 2.47 8.49
C LEU A 39 -13.33 3.30 8.17
N ARG A 40 -14.52 2.74 8.41
CA ARG A 40 -15.78 3.49 8.20
C ARG A 40 -15.88 4.71 9.13
N ARG A 41 -15.49 4.58 10.40
CA ARG A 41 -15.43 5.74 11.32
C ARG A 41 -14.49 6.81 10.83
N ALA A 42 -13.33 6.43 10.25
CA ALA A 42 -12.36 7.35 9.65
C ALA A 42 -12.74 7.84 8.23
N GLY A 43 -14.01 7.64 7.82
CA GLY A 43 -14.55 8.16 6.57
C GLY A 43 -14.21 7.37 5.31
N PHE A 44 -13.57 6.21 5.42
CA PHE A 44 -13.36 5.32 4.28
C PHE A 44 -14.60 4.47 3.97
N ALA A 45 -14.75 4.03 2.72
CA ALA A 45 -15.77 3.09 2.26
C ALA A 45 -15.14 1.72 1.92
N PRO A 46 -14.89 0.86 2.93
CA PRO A 46 -14.27 -0.44 2.68
C PRO A 46 -15.21 -1.40 1.93
N THR A 47 -14.62 -2.19 1.01
CA THR A 47 -15.33 -3.24 0.28
C THR A 47 -15.80 -4.37 1.21
N PRO A 48 -16.71 -5.25 0.76
CA PRO A 48 -16.97 -6.50 1.44
C PRO A 48 -15.70 -7.36 1.58
N VAL A 49 -15.74 -8.30 2.54
CA VAL A 49 -14.67 -9.30 2.72
C VAL A 49 -14.56 -10.17 1.46
N SER A 50 -13.33 -10.40 1.01
CA SER A 50 -13.01 -11.32 -0.08
C SER A 50 -11.95 -12.33 0.38
N ILE A 51 -12.13 -13.61 0.05
CA ILE A 51 -11.16 -14.66 0.36
C ILE A 51 -10.27 -14.91 -0.83
N GLN A 52 -8.97 -14.89 -0.60
CA GLN A 52 -7.95 -15.03 -1.64
C GLN A 52 -7.70 -16.51 -1.97
N ALA A 53 -7.47 -16.79 -3.25
CA ALA A 53 -7.05 -18.11 -3.73
C ALA A 53 -5.91 -17.98 -4.74
N ASN A 54 -5.03 -18.97 -4.79
CA ASN A 54 -4.00 -19.11 -5.82
C ASN A 54 -4.43 -20.14 -6.84
N LYS A 55 -4.11 -19.90 -8.11
CA LYS A 55 -4.25 -20.89 -9.15
C LYS A 55 -3.02 -21.80 -9.13
N GLU A 56 -3.22 -23.09 -8.84
CA GLU A 56 -2.15 -24.09 -8.85
C GLU A 56 -1.60 -24.28 -10.26
N PRO A 57 -0.28 -24.17 -10.49
CA PRO A 57 0.31 -24.31 -11.82
C PRO A 57 0.06 -25.68 -12.46
N SER A 58 0.09 -26.75 -11.65
CA SER A 58 0.00 -28.14 -12.13
C SER A 58 -1.43 -28.57 -12.50
N THR A 59 -2.43 -28.07 -11.77
CA THR A 59 -3.82 -28.55 -11.90
C THR A 59 -4.74 -27.48 -12.49
N GLY A 60 -4.36 -26.22 -12.46
CA GLY A 60 -5.19 -25.07 -12.79
C GLY A 60 -6.31 -24.80 -11.78
N ARG A 61 -6.42 -25.58 -10.69
CA ARG A 61 -7.46 -25.44 -9.65
C ARG A 61 -7.14 -24.27 -8.74
N LEU A 62 -8.18 -23.67 -8.16
CA LEU A 62 -8.04 -22.64 -7.13
C LEU A 62 -7.83 -23.30 -5.77
N ALA A 63 -6.71 -22.97 -5.11
CA ALA A 63 -6.40 -23.35 -3.74
C ALA A 63 -6.50 -22.13 -2.83
N PRO A 64 -7.24 -22.17 -1.72
CA PRO A 64 -7.30 -21.06 -0.75
C PRO A 64 -5.92 -20.70 -0.24
N THR A 65 -5.62 -19.39 -0.15
CA THR A 65 -4.34 -18.90 0.39
C THR A 65 -4.31 -18.93 1.92
N GLY A 66 -5.45 -19.13 2.57
CA GLY A 66 -5.63 -18.96 4.01
C GLY A 66 -5.80 -17.51 4.43
N LEU A 67 -5.82 -16.58 3.48
CA LEU A 67 -5.99 -15.14 3.72
C LEU A 67 -7.29 -14.62 3.14
N GLY A 68 -7.83 -13.60 3.79
CA GLY A 68 -8.88 -12.76 3.27
C GLY A 68 -8.46 -11.30 3.32
N ASN A 69 -9.19 -10.46 2.62
CA ASN A 69 -8.98 -9.03 2.66
C ASN A 69 -10.27 -8.21 2.65
N VAL A 70 -10.11 -6.96 3.05
CA VAL A 70 -11.03 -5.84 2.85
C VAL A 70 -10.17 -4.74 2.22
N THR A 71 -10.71 -3.98 1.25
CA THR A 71 -9.97 -2.89 0.60
C THR A 71 -10.72 -1.57 0.69
N ALA A 72 -10.00 -0.46 0.85
CA ALA A 72 -10.51 0.87 0.55
C ALA A 72 -9.88 1.32 -0.78
N MET A 73 -10.72 1.40 -1.81
CA MET A 73 -10.29 1.64 -3.19
C MET A 73 -10.27 3.13 -3.47
N PHE A 74 -9.16 3.66 -3.99
CA PHE A 74 -9.04 5.06 -4.39
C PHE A 74 -9.10 5.18 -5.92
N ALA A 75 -9.34 6.36 -6.43
CA ALA A 75 -9.23 6.62 -7.86
C ALA A 75 -7.83 6.28 -8.40
N ARG A 76 -6.80 6.21 -7.52
CA ARG A 76 -5.45 5.73 -7.83
C ARG A 76 -4.85 5.00 -6.64
N GLY A 77 -4.57 3.71 -6.85
CA GLY A 77 -4.11 2.84 -5.79
C GLY A 77 -5.20 2.46 -4.79
N TYR A 78 -4.82 1.76 -3.73
CA TYR A 78 -5.75 1.38 -2.66
C TYR A 78 -5.02 0.99 -1.38
N MET A 79 -5.77 0.90 -0.30
CA MET A 79 -5.35 0.31 0.96
C MET A 79 -6.01 -1.05 1.11
N GLU A 80 -5.22 -2.06 1.48
CA GLU A 80 -5.68 -3.42 1.76
C GLU A 80 -5.55 -3.72 3.26
N VAL A 81 -6.54 -4.38 3.82
CA VAL A 81 -6.51 -4.96 5.16
C VAL A 81 -6.53 -6.47 5.03
N LEU A 82 -5.43 -7.13 5.35
CA LEU A 82 -5.25 -8.57 5.27
C LEU A 82 -5.43 -9.23 6.63
N PHE A 83 -6.10 -10.37 6.64
CA PHE A 83 -6.32 -11.17 7.82
C PHE A 83 -6.24 -12.66 7.52
N LYS A 84 -6.01 -13.45 8.56
CA LYS A 84 -6.02 -14.91 8.47
C LYS A 84 -7.45 -15.44 8.44
N ASN A 85 -7.73 -16.29 7.45
CA ASN A 85 -9.03 -16.98 7.31
C ASN A 85 -8.92 -18.48 7.65
N SER A 86 -7.78 -19.10 7.33
CA SER A 86 -7.51 -20.51 7.65
C SER A 86 -6.00 -20.78 7.71
N ASP A 87 -5.61 -21.94 8.24
CA ASP A 87 -4.21 -22.33 8.36
C ASP A 87 -3.65 -22.78 7.01
N THR A 88 -2.61 -22.06 6.56
CA THR A 88 -1.79 -22.37 5.38
C THR A 88 -0.36 -21.87 5.60
N THR A 89 0.59 -22.28 4.76
CA THR A 89 1.96 -21.75 4.81
C THR A 89 1.98 -20.22 4.64
N LEU A 90 1.16 -19.68 3.75
CA LEU A 90 1.09 -18.23 3.50
C LEU A 90 0.44 -17.48 4.68
N ALA A 91 -0.56 -18.08 5.33
CA ALA A 91 -1.15 -17.54 6.55
C ALA A 91 -0.14 -17.53 7.71
N GLY A 92 0.76 -18.51 7.77
CA GLY A 92 1.88 -18.53 8.73
C GLY A 92 2.84 -17.34 8.55
N GLU A 93 3.06 -16.85 7.33
CA GLU A 93 3.85 -15.63 7.10
C GLU A 93 3.14 -14.38 7.70
N LEU A 94 1.81 -14.34 7.64
CA LEU A 94 1.01 -13.28 8.28
C LEU A 94 1.07 -13.38 9.79
N ASP A 95 0.91 -14.58 10.37
CA ASP A 95 1.04 -14.80 11.81
C ASP A 95 2.42 -14.37 12.33
N ALA A 96 3.49 -14.69 11.63
CA ALA A 96 4.86 -14.28 11.98
C ALA A 96 5.03 -12.74 11.96
N ALA A 97 4.38 -12.06 11.03
CA ALA A 97 4.36 -10.59 11.00
C ALA A 97 3.55 -10.01 12.17
N LEU A 98 2.36 -10.57 12.45
CA LEU A 98 1.50 -10.16 13.55
C LEU A 98 2.09 -10.45 14.94
N ALA A 99 2.99 -11.45 15.05
CA ALA A 99 3.74 -11.70 16.28
C ALA A 99 4.71 -10.54 16.61
N ARG A 100 5.20 -9.83 15.61
CA ARG A 100 6.02 -8.61 15.81
C ARG A 100 5.15 -7.41 16.14
N ARG A 101 4.12 -7.14 15.32
CA ARG A 101 3.12 -6.08 15.51
C ARG A 101 1.94 -6.26 14.54
N ALA A 102 0.80 -5.70 14.87
CA ALA A 102 -0.24 -5.40 13.88
C ALA A 102 0.10 -4.08 13.15
N GLY A 103 -0.33 -3.92 11.92
CA GLY A 103 -0.10 -2.69 11.18
C GLY A 103 0.32 -2.89 9.73
N LEU A 104 1.01 -1.89 9.19
CA LEU A 104 1.46 -1.87 7.81
C LEU A 104 2.64 -2.81 7.61
N HIS A 105 2.47 -3.81 6.75
CA HIS A 105 3.46 -4.86 6.46
C HIS A 105 3.65 -5.15 4.97
N LEU A 106 2.89 -4.48 4.10
CA LEU A 106 2.94 -4.72 2.67
C LEU A 106 2.97 -3.41 1.90
N ALA A 107 3.89 -3.34 0.91
CA ALA A 107 3.85 -2.36 -0.16
C ALA A 107 3.97 -3.09 -1.50
N ALA A 108 3.02 -2.84 -2.38
CA ALA A 108 2.92 -3.47 -3.68
C ALA A 108 2.99 -2.43 -4.79
N PHE A 109 3.69 -2.79 -5.85
CA PHE A 109 3.90 -1.92 -7.00
C PHE A 109 3.40 -2.61 -8.25
N SER A 110 2.55 -1.92 -9.02
CA SER A 110 2.10 -2.46 -10.30
C SER A 110 3.12 -2.18 -11.41
N VAL A 111 3.25 -3.17 -12.28
CA VAL A 111 4.10 -3.18 -13.49
C VAL A 111 3.30 -3.76 -14.64
N ALA A 112 3.67 -3.42 -15.88
CA ALA A 112 2.99 -3.93 -17.06
C ALA A 112 3.12 -5.46 -17.19
N ASP A 113 4.27 -6.03 -16.83
CA ASP A 113 4.56 -7.47 -16.90
C ASP A 113 5.35 -7.95 -15.68
N ALA A 114 4.69 -8.69 -14.79
CA ALA A 114 5.29 -9.24 -13.58
C ALA A 114 6.32 -10.35 -13.89
N ALA A 115 6.24 -11.04 -15.03
CA ALA A 115 7.23 -12.04 -15.41
C ALA A 115 8.54 -11.37 -15.83
N ALA A 116 8.47 -10.36 -16.69
CA ALA A 116 9.62 -9.55 -17.05
C ALA A 116 10.23 -8.83 -15.84
N ALA A 117 9.38 -8.34 -14.93
CA ALA A 117 9.84 -7.71 -13.68
C ALA A 117 10.56 -8.70 -12.76
N ARG A 118 10.10 -9.97 -12.68
CA ARG A 118 10.79 -11.02 -11.93
C ARG A 118 12.19 -11.28 -12.47
N GLU A 119 12.35 -11.39 -13.80
CA GLU A 119 13.65 -11.57 -14.44
C GLU A 119 14.59 -10.37 -14.20
N ARG A 120 14.05 -9.16 -14.27
CA ARG A 120 14.78 -7.93 -13.92
C ARG A 120 15.26 -7.94 -12.46
N LEU A 121 14.41 -8.37 -11.52
CA LEU A 121 14.80 -8.50 -10.11
C LEU A 121 15.91 -9.54 -9.92
N ALA A 122 15.81 -10.70 -10.59
CA ALA A 122 16.85 -11.73 -10.55
C ALA A 122 18.18 -11.19 -11.09
N GLY A 123 18.15 -10.49 -12.24
CA GLY A 123 19.31 -9.82 -12.82
C GLY A 123 19.92 -8.72 -11.95
N ALA A 124 19.09 -8.06 -11.12
CA ALA A 124 19.53 -7.07 -10.12
C ALA A 124 20.04 -7.71 -8.81
N GLY A 125 20.17 -9.05 -8.75
CA GLY A 125 20.72 -9.80 -7.63
C GLY A 125 19.72 -10.10 -6.50
N PHE A 126 18.42 -9.92 -6.71
CA PHE A 126 17.42 -10.31 -5.72
C PHE A 126 17.12 -11.82 -5.79
N PRO A 127 17.07 -12.53 -4.66
CA PRO A 127 16.60 -13.90 -4.61
C PRO A 127 15.07 -13.91 -4.81
N VAL A 128 14.63 -14.23 -6.03
CA VAL A 128 13.21 -14.24 -6.42
C VAL A 128 12.53 -15.56 -6.07
N ARG A 129 11.20 -15.49 -5.88
CA ARG A 129 10.29 -16.65 -5.76
C ARG A 129 9.66 -16.95 -7.14
N ASP A 130 8.96 -18.06 -7.23
CA ASP A 130 8.12 -18.36 -8.39
C ASP A 130 6.96 -17.36 -8.48
N LEU A 131 6.50 -17.12 -9.71
CA LEU A 131 5.35 -16.27 -9.96
C LEU A 131 4.09 -16.84 -9.30
N VAL A 132 3.33 -15.99 -8.65
CA VAL A 132 2.05 -16.35 -8.06
C VAL A 132 0.93 -15.82 -8.95
N ARG A 133 0.03 -16.71 -9.39
CA ARG A 133 -1.21 -16.34 -10.07
C ARG A 133 -2.34 -16.37 -9.04
N MET A 134 -2.66 -15.19 -8.52
CA MET A 134 -3.70 -15.01 -7.50
C MET A 134 -5.02 -14.62 -8.15
N GLN A 135 -6.10 -15.15 -7.61
CA GLN A 135 -7.45 -14.78 -8.00
C GLN A 135 -8.33 -14.66 -6.76
N ARG A 136 -9.32 -13.78 -6.80
CA ARG A 136 -10.36 -13.69 -5.77
C ARG A 136 -11.69 -13.32 -6.37
N PRO A 137 -12.78 -13.91 -5.90
CA PRO A 137 -14.13 -13.49 -6.30
C PRO A 137 -14.39 -12.07 -5.80
N VAL A 138 -15.07 -11.29 -6.62
CA VAL A 138 -15.53 -9.95 -6.29
C VAL A 138 -16.97 -9.79 -6.76
N GLU A 139 -17.76 -9.02 -6.02
CA GLU A 139 -19.05 -8.57 -6.52
C GLU A 139 -18.83 -7.45 -7.54
N THR A 140 -19.54 -7.53 -8.67
CA THR A 140 -19.59 -6.48 -9.68
C THR A 140 -21.05 -6.04 -9.89
N GLU A 141 -21.26 -4.94 -10.60
CA GLU A 141 -22.62 -4.49 -10.95
C GLU A 141 -23.37 -5.53 -11.79
N ASN A 142 -22.64 -6.38 -12.51
CA ASN A 142 -23.18 -7.44 -13.35
C ASN A 142 -23.22 -8.82 -12.65
N GLY A 143 -23.10 -8.86 -11.33
CA GLY A 143 -23.08 -10.08 -10.52
C GLY A 143 -21.67 -10.49 -10.08
N SER A 144 -21.36 -11.79 -10.10
CA SER A 144 -20.06 -12.30 -9.65
C SER A 144 -18.97 -12.04 -10.70
N GLY A 145 -17.88 -11.42 -10.29
CA GLY A 145 -16.67 -11.19 -11.08
C GLY A 145 -15.44 -11.84 -10.45
N LEU A 146 -14.28 -11.67 -11.10
CA LEU A 146 -13.00 -12.21 -10.65
C LEU A 146 -11.92 -11.13 -10.74
N ALA A 147 -11.29 -10.82 -9.62
CA ALA A 147 -10.04 -10.03 -9.61
C ALA A 147 -8.86 -11.00 -9.76
N ALA A 148 -8.01 -10.77 -10.78
CA ALA A 148 -6.92 -11.65 -11.15
C ALA A 148 -5.59 -10.89 -11.27
N PHE A 149 -4.51 -11.51 -10.77
CA PHE A 149 -3.18 -10.90 -10.67
C PHE A 149 -2.08 -11.91 -10.97
N THR A 150 -0.98 -11.44 -11.55
CA THR A 150 0.32 -12.15 -11.50
C THR A 150 1.24 -11.37 -10.57
N ILE A 151 1.87 -12.05 -9.60
CA ILE A 151 2.69 -11.42 -8.57
C ILE A 151 4.10 -11.97 -8.63
N ALA A 152 5.09 -11.08 -8.69
CA ALA A 152 6.51 -11.36 -8.54
C ALA A 152 6.96 -10.96 -7.13
N ARG A 153 7.56 -11.91 -6.40
CA ARG A 153 8.04 -11.74 -5.03
C ARG A 153 9.52 -12.07 -4.91
N VAL A 154 10.20 -11.36 -4.04
CA VAL A 154 11.51 -11.75 -3.55
C VAL A 154 11.38 -12.71 -2.36
N LYS A 155 12.44 -13.48 -2.06
CA LYS A 155 12.45 -14.34 -0.87
C LYS A 155 12.35 -13.50 0.40
N PRO A 156 11.83 -14.05 1.50
CA PRO A 156 11.81 -13.38 2.79
C PRO A 156 13.20 -12.84 3.15
N MET A 157 13.26 -11.72 3.83
CA MET A 157 14.47 -10.98 4.24
C MET A 157 15.27 -10.30 3.13
N ALA A 158 15.00 -10.54 1.84
CA ALA A 158 15.60 -9.75 0.76
C ALA A 158 15.12 -8.29 0.76
N MET A 159 13.93 -8.06 1.31
CA MET A 159 13.36 -6.74 1.63
C MET A 159 12.83 -6.82 3.07
N PRO A 160 13.67 -6.47 4.08
CA PRO A 160 13.34 -6.68 5.50
C PRO A 160 12.21 -5.77 6.01
N GLU A 161 11.84 -4.74 5.24
CA GLU A 161 10.76 -3.82 5.58
C GLU A 161 9.39 -4.50 5.67
N GLY A 162 9.20 -5.58 4.91
CA GLY A 162 7.95 -6.33 4.89
C GLY A 162 7.74 -7.09 3.60
N ARG A 163 6.48 -7.33 3.25
CA ARG A 163 6.12 -7.92 1.97
C ARG A 163 6.17 -6.86 0.87
N ILE A 164 7.32 -6.76 0.22
CA ILE A 164 7.56 -5.88 -0.93
C ILE A 164 7.42 -6.72 -2.20
N GLN A 165 6.51 -6.33 -3.11
CA GLN A 165 6.18 -7.15 -4.27
C GLN A 165 5.82 -6.31 -5.50
N LEU A 166 6.03 -6.91 -6.68
CA LEU A 166 5.55 -6.36 -7.96
C LEU A 166 4.36 -7.18 -8.43
N LEU A 167 3.41 -6.56 -9.12
CA LEU A 167 2.25 -7.26 -9.66
C LEU A 167 1.73 -6.67 -10.97
N THR A 168 1.08 -7.52 -11.75
CA THR A 168 0.30 -7.14 -12.93
C THR A 168 -1.16 -7.46 -12.69
N HIS A 169 -2.05 -6.50 -12.90
CA HIS A 169 -3.49 -6.70 -12.89
C HIS A 169 -3.96 -7.27 -14.24
N HIS A 170 -4.92 -8.18 -14.20
CA HIS A 170 -5.52 -8.75 -15.40
C HIS A 170 -7.01 -8.38 -15.57
N THR A 171 -7.61 -7.79 -14.54
CA THR A 171 -9.06 -7.49 -14.49
C THR A 171 -9.29 -6.14 -13.83
N GLU A 172 -8.82 -5.06 -14.47
CA GLU A 172 -8.86 -3.68 -13.94
C GLU A 172 -10.26 -3.29 -13.49
N ASP A 173 -11.27 -3.46 -14.36
CA ASP A 173 -12.65 -3.06 -14.10
C ASP A 173 -13.29 -3.81 -12.91
N ALA A 174 -12.84 -5.04 -12.64
CA ALA A 174 -13.30 -5.80 -11.49
C ALA A 174 -12.68 -5.31 -10.16
N VAL A 175 -11.53 -4.65 -10.23
CA VAL A 175 -10.81 -4.10 -9.07
C VAL A 175 -11.28 -2.67 -8.80
N TRP A 176 -11.20 -1.76 -9.79
CA TRP A 176 -11.56 -0.35 -9.66
C TRP A 176 -13.00 -0.07 -10.08
N GLN A 177 -13.95 -0.58 -9.30
CA GLN A 177 -15.37 -0.34 -9.52
C GLN A 177 -15.79 1.04 -9.02
N PRO A 178 -16.49 1.87 -9.83
CA PRO A 178 -16.83 3.26 -9.46
C PRO A 178 -17.53 3.41 -8.09
N ARG A 179 -18.38 2.44 -7.73
CA ARG A 179 -19.11 2.43 -6.45
C ARG A 179 -18.23 2.40 -5.20
N TRP A 180 -16.95 2.02 -5.31
CA TRP A 180 -16.01 1.94 -4.19
C TRP A 180 -15.02 3.09 -4.11
N LEU A 181 -15.04 4.03 -5.06
CA LEU A 181 -14.03 5.10 -5.19
C LEU A 181 -14.38 6.38 -4.42
N SER A 182 -15.56 6.46 -3.79
CA SER A 182 -16.00 7.64 -3.06
C SER A 182 -15.91 7.41 -1.55
N HIS A 183 -15.25 8.34 -0.87
CA HIS A 183 -14.99 8.28 0.57
C HIS A 183 -15.45 9.58 1.24
N ALA A 184 -16.04 9.49 2.43
CA ALA A 184 -16.51 10.66 3.18
C ALA A 184 -15.33 11.57 3.60
N ASN A 185 -14.13 11.02 3.80
CA ASN A 185 -12.89 11.76 4.05
C ASN A 185 -12.24 12.33 2.78
N SER A 186 -12.91 12.22 1.63
CA SER A 186 -12.48 12.71 0.31
C SER A 186 -11.13 12.15 -0.20
N VAL A 187 -10.63 11.06 0.34
CA VAL A 187 -9.41 10.40 -0.16
C VAL A 187 -9.64 9.88 -1.57
N CYS A 188 -8.68 10.16 -2.47
CA CYS A 188 -8.77 9.79 -3.88
C CYS A 188 -7.51 9.20 -4.48
N GLU A 189 -6.34 9.24 -3.78
CA GLU A 189 -5.09 8.70 -4.30
C GLU A 189 -4.13 8.27 -3.18
N LEU A 190 -3.42 7.16 -3.38
CA LEU A 190 -2.26 6.76 -2.62
C LEU A 190 -1.01 7.38 -3.23
N ILE A 191 -0.30 8.21 -2.45
CA ILE A 191 0.85 8.98 -2.94
C ILE A 191 2.16 8.26 -2.62
N ASP A 192 2.51 8.07 -1.34
CA ASP A 192 3.79 7.52 -0.91
C ASP A 192 3.60 6.53 0.24
N VAL A 193 4.44 5.50 0.27
CA VAL A 193 4.67 4.73 1.49
C VAL A 193 5.87 5.32 2.23
N VAL A 194 5.76 5.41 3.57
CA VAL A 194 6.80 5.96 4.44
C VAL A 194 7.37 4.84 5.31
N ILE A 195 8.70 4.66 5.25
CA ILE A 195 9.38 3.54 5.91
C ILE A 195 10.54 4.08 6.75
N ALA A 196 10.51 3.84 8.05
CA ALA A 196 11.64 4.09 8.94
C ALA A 196 12.68 2.95 8.82
N VAL A 197 13.93 3.33 8.60
CA VAL A 197 15.05 2.40 8.39
C VAL A 197 16.24 2.74 9.26
N GLY A 198 17.09 1.75 9.53
CA GLY A 198 18.32 1.96 10.30
C GLY A 198 19.43 2.62 9.49
N ASP A 199 19.54 2.27 8.21
CA ASP A 199 20.49 2.84 7.26
C ASP A 199 19.72 3.29 6.01
N VAL A 200 19.60 4.62 5.87
CA VAL A 200 18.85 5.23 4.76
C VAL A 200 19.57 5.01 3.42
N GLU A 201 20.90 5.06 3.42
CA GLU A 201 21.69 4.91 2.19
C GLU A 201 21.58 3.47 1.64
N GLU A 202 21.78 2.47 2.49
CA GLU A 202 21.60 1.06 2.12
C GLU A 202 20.19 0.79 1.61
N ALA A 203 19.17 1.20 2.36
CA ALA A 203 17.79 0.99 1.99
C ALA A 203 17.45 1.72 0.66
N ALA A 204 17.92 2.94 0.46
CA ALA A 204 17.72 3.70 -0.76
C ALA A 204 18.34 3.00 -1.98
N GLN A 205 19.57 2.50 -1.86
CA GLN A 205 20.23 1.74 -2.92
C GLN A 205 19.49 0.44 -3.24
N ARG A 206 19.00 -0.27 -2.21
CA ARG A 206 18.24 -1.51 -2.37
C ARG A 206 16.88 -1.28 -3.03
N PHE A 207 16.11 -0.27 -2.59
CA PHE A 207 14.86 0.11 -3.23
C PHE A 207 15.07 0.66 -4.65
N ALA A 208 16.15 1.39 -4.92
CA ALA A 208 16.49 1.84 -6.26
C ALA A 208 16.72 0.65 -7.22
N ARG A 209 17.49 -0.37 -6.79
CA ARG A 209 17.65 -1.61 -7.55
C ARG A 209 16.32 -2.37 -7.71
N PHE A 210 15.49 -2.41 -6.66
CA PHE A 210 14.20 -3.12 -6.69
C PHE A 210 13.23 -2.46 -7.67
N THR A 211 13.14 -1.14 -7.66
CA THR A 211 12.18 -0.39 -8.50
C THR A 211 12.74 -0.07 -9.90
N GLY A 212 14.05 -0.02 -10.07
CA GLY A 212 14.70 0.52 -11.26
C GLY A 212 14.58 2.05 -11.36
N ARG A 213 14.33 2.74 -10.24
CA ARG A 213 14.21 4.20 -10.15
C ARG A 213 15.26 4.75 -9.19
N ALA A 214 15.83 5.91 -9.52
CA ALA A 214 16.85 6.54 -8.69
C ALA A 214 16.27 7.07 -7.37
N ALA A 215 17.07 7.00 -6.31
CA ALA A 215 16.77 7.67 -5.06
C ALA A 215 17.30 9.11 -5.07
N THR A 216 16.52 10.03 -4.53
CA THR A 216 16.92 11.42 -4.25
C THR A 216 17.04 11.59 -2.75
N PHE A 217 18.21 11.94 -2.27
CA PHE A 217 18.44 12.17 -0.84
C PHE A 217 17.90 13.55 -0.42
N THR A 218 17.27 13.55 0.75
CA THR A 218 16.69 14.73 1.41
C THR A 218 17.26 14.87 2.80
N LEU A 219 16.94 15.96 3.50
CA LEU A 219 17.38 16.14 4.88
C LEU A 219 16.73 15.07 5.80
N GLY A 220 17.49 14.04 6.16
CA GLY A 220 17.08 12.95 7.05
C GLY A 220 16.35 11.80 6.40
N GLY A 221 16.41 11.67 5.07
CA GLY A 221 15.76 10.59 4.36
C GLY A 221 16.15 10.47 2.89
N ALA A 222 15.45 9.61 2.15
CA ALA A 222 15.57 9.47 0.71
C ALA A 222 14.21 9.19 0.08
N LEU A 223 13.93 9.82 -1.05
CA LEU A 223 12.73 9.62 -1.83
C LEU A 223 13.04 8.87 -3.13
N ILE A 224 12.38 7.75 -3.36
CA ILE A 224 12.34 7.07 -4.65
C ILE A 224 11.03 7.44 -5.32
N ARG A 225 11.08 8.34 -6.32
CA ARG A 225 9.91 8.69 -7.12
C ARG A 225 9.65 7.59 -8.12
N LEU A 226 8.41 7.12 -8.18
CA LEU A 226 7.92 6.20 -9.19
C LEU A 226 7.19 6.99 -10.28
N ASP A 227 6.79 6.32 -11.35
CA ASP A 227 6.00 6.96 -12.42
C ASP A 227 4.61 7.37 -11.89
N ARG A 228 4.12 6.68 -10.85
CA ARG A 228 3.02 7.12 -9.98
C ARG A 228 3.30 6.69 -8.56
N GLY A 229 3.26 7.66 -7.62
CA GLY A 229 3.56 7.44 -6.22
C GLY A 229 5.04 7.48 -5.89
N GLY A 230 5.40 6.94 -4.72
CA GLY A 230 6.79 6.91 -4.28
C GLY A 230 7.00 6.14 -2.99
N ILE A 231 8.28 6.05 -2.61
CA ILE A 231 8.75 5.44 -1.37
C ILE A 231 9.61 6.47 -0.67
N TYR A 232 9.20 6.89 0.52
CA TYR A 232 10.02 7.74 1.36
C TYR A 232 10.65 6.93 2.48
N LEU A 233 11.97 6.87 2.48
CA LEU A 233 12.78 6.24 3.51
C LEU A 233 13.23 7.32 4.49
N ILE A 234 13.00 7.12 5.78
CA ILE A 234 13.34 8.07 6.84
C ILE A 234 14.21 7.40 7.90
N SER A 235 15.20 8.10 8.44
CA SER A 235 15.99 7.58 9.55
C SER A 235 15.15 7.46 10.82
N HIS A 236 15.53 6.57 11.74
CA HIS A 236 14.85 6.38 13.01
C HIS A 236 14.69 7.70 13.79
N ASP A 237 15.77 8.48 13.92
CA ASP A 237 15.78 9.71 14.70
C ASP A 237 14.81 10.75 14.11
N ARG A 238 14.82 10.87 12.78
CA ARG A 238 13.90 11.78 12.09
C ARG A 238 12.45 11.27 12.12
N ALA A 239 12.21 9.97 12.09
CA ALA A 239 10.89 9.41 12.27
C ALA A 239 10.33 9.74 13.66
N THR A 240 11.13 9.55 14.70
CA THR A 240 10.76 9.88 16.09
C THR A 240 10.52 11.38 16.28
N GLU A 241 11.36 12.24 15.66
CA GLU A 241 11.18 13.71 15.70
C GLU A 241 9.89 14.15 14.98
N LYS A 242 9.63 13.58 13.80
CA LYS A 242 8.53 14.03 12.92
C LYS A 242 7.19 13.37 13.22
N LEU A 243 7.20 12.21 13.87
CA LEU A 243 6.02 11.41 14.23
C LEU A 243 6.12 10.90 15.67
N PRO A 244 6.21 11.79 16.67
CA PRO A 244 6.35 11.39 18.07
C PRO A 244 5.17 10.55 18.57
N GLU A 245 4.00 10.69 17.94
CA GLU A 245 2.79 9.92 18.20
C GLU A 245 2.85 8.47 17.68
N VAL A 246 3.84 8.12 16.83
CA VAL A 246 4.05 6.76 16.33
C VAL A 246 5.35 6.18 16.90
N PRO A 247 5.30 5.38 17.97
CA PRO A 247 6.50 4.81 18.57
C PRO A 247 7.16 3.79 17.64
N VAL A 248 8.38 4.09 17.17
CA VAL A 248 9.20 3.20 16.35
C VAL A 248 10.01 2.29 17.26
N THR A 249 9.45 1.14 17.61
CA THR A 249 10.07 0.20 18.58
C THR A 249 11.06 -0.77 17.94
N SER A 250 11.06 -0.92 16.64
CA SER A 250 11.97 -1.80 15.89
C SER A 250 12.11 -1.34 14.44
N LEU A 251 13.26 -1.60 13.82
CA LEU A 251 13.54 -1.27 12.42
C LEU A 251 13.79 -2.54 11.60
N PRO A 252 13.49 -2.52 10.30
CA PRO A 252 12.75 -1.46 9.61
C PRO A 252 11.27 -1.45 9.98
N PHE A 253 10.59 -0.31 9.80
CA PHE A 253 9.19 -0.13 10.14
C PHE A 253 8.46 0.71 9.07
N MET A 254 7.45 0.15 8.40
CA MET A 254 6.53 0.92 7.58
C MET A 254 5.64 1.75 8.51
N ILE A 255 5.98 3.03 8.67
CA ILE A 255 5.34 3.90 9.68
C ILE A 255 4.08 4.59 9.17
N GLY A 256 3.83 4.57 7.87
CA GLY A 256 2.64 5.21 7.34
C GLY A 256 2.63 5.33 5.82
N TYR A 257 1.66 6.08 5.35
CA TYR A 257 1.54 6.42 3.92
C TYR A 257 0.79 7.73 3.72
N ALA A 258 1.09 8.37 2.59
CA ALA A 258 0.49 9.63 2.20
C ALA A 258 -0.69 9.42 1.25
N LEU A 259 -1.75 10.15 1.48
CA LEU A 259 -3.01 10.11 0.75
C LEU A 259 -3.33 11.50 0.21
N ARG A 260 -3.73 11.57 -1.06
CA ARG A 260 -4.33 12.78 -1.60
C ARG A 260 -5.81 12.80 -1.29
N VAL A 261 -6.25 13.96 -0.84
CA VAL A 261 -7.65 14.27 -0.59
C VAL A 261 -8.13 15.39 -1.52
N GLU A 262 -9.43 15.42 -1.81
CA GLU A 262 -10.04 16.53 -2.54
C GLU A 262 -10.35 17.71 -1.61
N SER A 263 -10.44 17.44 -0.28
CA SER A 263 -10.70 18.43 0.75
C SER A 263 -10.03 18.04 2.07
N LEU A 264 -9.07 18.84 2.53
CA LEU A 264 -8.44 18.66 3.85
C LEU A 264 -9.49 18.82 4.98
N ALA A 265 -10.46 19.72 4.83
CA ALA A 265 -11.52 19.89 5.82
C ALA A 265 -12.38 18.61 5.98
N ALA A 266 -12.63 17.87 4.90
CA ALA A 266 -13.34 16.60 4.97
C ALA A 266 -12.51 15.52 5.67
N ALA A 267 -11.20 15.46 5.40
CA ALA A 267 -10.28 14.55 6.09
C ALA A 267 -10.19 14.89 7.59
N GLU A 268 -10.03 16.16 7.95
CA GLU A 268 -10.02 16.64 9.33
C GLU A 268 -11.31 16.29 10.09
N ALA A 269 -12.46 16.54 9.47
CA ALA A 269 -13.74 16.17 10.07
C ALA A 269 -13.86 14.66 10.30
N ALA A 270 -13.34 13.84 9.39
CA ALA A 270 -13.38 12.39 9.50
C ALA A 270 -12.46 11.86 10.61
N VAL A 271 -11.22 12.37 10.74
CA VAL A 271 -10.30 11.95 11.81
C VAL A 271 -10.78 12.41 13.18
N ASN A 272 -11.37 13.61 13.29
CA ASN A 272 -12.04 14.09 14.51
C ASN A 272 -13.25 13.21 14.88
N GLY A 273 -14.09 12.90 13.91
CA GLY A 273 -15.27 12.04 14.12
C GLY A 273 -14.92 10.60 14.51
N ALA A 274 -13.72 10.15 14.20
CA ALA A 274 -13.18 8.84 14.58
C ALA A 274 -12.37 8.86 15.90
N ASP A 275 -12.25 10.03 16.56
CA ASP A 275 -11.47 10.25 17.79
C ASP A 275 -10.01 9.80 17.65
N LEU A 276 -9.39 10.10 16.50
CA LEU A 276 -8.00 9.80 16.23
C LEU A 276 -7.10 10.94 16.66
N GLU A 277 -5.92 10.61 17.18
CA GLU A 277 -4.87 11.59 17.42
C GLU A 277 -4.35 12.13 16.10
N TRP A 278 -4.37 13.45 15.93
CA TRP A 278 -3.90 14.10 14.72
C TRP A 278 -3.33 15.49 14.98
N ARG A 279 -2.54 15.98 14.05
CA ARG A 279 -2.05 17.38 14.05
C ARG A 279 -1.88 17.89 12.63
N ALA A 280 -1.92 19.20 12.48
CA ALA A 280 -1.59 19.86 11.24
C ALA A 280 -0.07 19.95 11.03
N PHE A 281 0.34 19.94 9.78
CA PHE A 281 1.63 20.44 9.31
C PHE A 281 1.36 21.48 8.21
N GLU A 282 2.38 22.16 7.71
CA GLU A 282 2.25 23.36 6.86
C GLU A 282 1.15 23.29 5.77
N ASP A 283 1.03 22.16 5.07
CA ASP A 283 0.10 21.99 3.94
C ASP A 283 -0.76 20.71 4.03
N GLY A 284 -0.93 20.17 5.23
CA GLY A 284 -1.70 18.95 5.42
C GLY A 284 -1.92 18.59 6.88
N ILE A 285 -2.43 17.40 7.09
CA ILE A 285 -2.58 16.82 8.42
C ILE A 285 -1.94 15.42 8.48
N VAL A 286 -1.43 15.06 9.65
CA VAL A 286 -1.02 13.70 9.99
C VAL A 286 -1.92 13.17 11.08
N ALA A 287 -2.45 11.96 10.92
CA ALA A 287 -3.31 11.30 11.90
C ALA A 287 -2.84 9.87 12.15
N THR A 288 -2.83 9.44 13.40
CA THR A 288 -2.52 8.05 13.74
C THR A 288 -3.56 7.10 13.16
N PHE A 289 -3.12 5.88 12.84
CA PHE A 289 -4.09 4.84 12.49
C PHE A 289 -4.98 4.51 13.69
N PRO A 290 -6.26 4.17 13.47
CA PRO A 290 -7.05 3.54 14.53
C PRO A 290 -6.36 2.25 15.00
N ALA A 291 -6.45 1.94 16.27
CA ALA A 291 -5.75 0.81 16.91
C ALA A 291 -6.00 -0.53 16.20
N GLU A 292 -7.17 -0.71 15.60
CA GLU A 292 -7.56 -1.90 14.85
C GLU A 292 -6.75 -2.11 13.57
N LEU A 293 -6.15 -1.04 13.02
CA LEU A 293 -5.22 -1.10 11.89
C LEU A 293 -3.76 -1.22 12.31
N GLY A 294 -3.48 -1.13 13.61
CA GLY A 294 -2.14 -1.20 14.19
C GLY A 294 -1.42 0.15 14.21
N GLN A 295 -0.10 0.11 14.44
CA GLN A 295 0.71 1.31 14.61
C GLN A 295 1.05 1.97 13.27
N GLY A 296 1.02 3.30 13.23
CA GLY A 296 1.42 4.12 12.09
C GLY A 296 0.53 5.35 11.91
N ALA A 297 0.72 6.06 10.80
CA ALA A 297 -0.01 7.29 10.51
C ALA A 297 -0.36 7.45 9.03
N TRP A 298 -1.45 8.16 8.79
CA TRP A 298 -1.82 8.74 7.50
C TRP A 298 -1.31 10.17 7.39
N PHE A 299 -0.79 10.53 6.22
CA PHE A 299 -0.54 11.92 5.84
C PHE A 299 -1.56 12.33 4.78
N PHE A 300 -2.40 13.30 5.07
CA PHE A 300 -3.40 13.81 4.13
C PHE A 300 -2.94 15.15 3.56
N VAL A 301 -2.92 15.25 2.24
CA VAL A 301 -2.58 16.47 1.49
C VAL A 301 -3.49 16.61 0.27
N GLU A 302 -3.70 17.84 -0.21
CA GLU A 302 -4.49 18.08 -1.43
C GLU A 302 -3.65 17.94 -2.72
N ALA A 303 -2.31 17.96 -2.60
CA ALA A 303 -1.38 17.74 -3.70
C ALA A 303 -0.10 17.07 -3.20
N ALA A 304 0.47 16.18 -4.00
CA ALA A 304 1.66 15.41 -3.62
C ALA A 304 2.87 16.30 -3.28
N GLU A 305 3.01 17.43 -3.97
CA GLU A 305 4.11 18.40 -3.80
C GLU A 305 4.06 19.12 -2.43
N ARG A 306 2.93 19.01 -1.73
CA ARG A 306 2.76 19.57 -0.37
C ARG A 306 3.35 18.69 0.73
N LEU A 307 3.75 17.45 0.39
CA LEU A 307 4.43 16.58 1.34
C LEU A 307 5.83 17.09 1.65
N PRO A 308 6.24 17.11 2.95
CA PRO A 308 7.52 17.71 3.38
C PRO A 308 8.76 17.13 2.67
N TRP A 309 8.70 15.86 2.26
CA TRP A 309 9.81 15.15 1.60
C TRP A 309 9.77 15.22 0.07
N ARG A 310 8.78 15.90 -0.51
CA ARG A 310 8.65 16.07 -1.95
C ARG A 310 9.01 17.49 -2.43
N ARG A 311 9.29 18.40 -1.49
CA ARG A 311 9.70 19.79 -1.73
C ARG A 311 11.16 19.93 -2.11
#